data_b3651f0f040a31deb4f6fb08b53c7efb
#
_entry.id   b3651f0f040a31deb4f6fb08b53c7efb
#
_cell.length_a   1.000
_cell.length_b   1.000
_cell.length_c   1.000
_cell.angle_alpha   90.00
_cell.angle_beta   90.00
_cell.angle_gamma   90.00
#
_symmetry.space_group_name_H-M   'P 1'
#
loop_
_entity.id
_entity.type
_entity.pdbx_description
1 polymer ?
#
loop_
_entity_poly.entity_id
_entity_poly.type
_entity_poly.pdbx_seq_one_letter_code
_entity_poly.pdbx_strand_id
1 'polypeptide(L)'
;MEAYVNQHIAMIRFNNSNQGEFYAWYLRSDYGQKDLLKNKRGGGKLGLGLDDIRDSYVPIVSDSQAKKMVEEIEARLSVCDSIESTVNNALQELNAMRQSVLKEAFEGRL
;
A
#
# COMPACT_ATOMS: atom_id res chain seq x y z
N MET A 1 -7.17 -8.16 21.58
CA MET A 1 -8.08 -8.79 20.60
C MET A 1 -7.34 -9.93 19.90
N GLU A 2 -7.82 -11.12 20.05
CA GLU A 2 -7.23 -12.25 19.35
C GLU A 2 -7.77 -12.34 17.94
N ALA A 3 -6.85 -12.43 16.96
CA ALA A 3 -7.23 -12.63 15.57
C ALA A 3 -6.72 -13.99 15.09
N TYR A 4 -7.56 -14.72 14.42
CA TYR A 4 -7.22 -16.03 13.88
C TYR A 4 -7.01 -15.95 12.39
N VAL A 5 -5.97 -16.64 11.91
CA VAL A 5 -5.69 -16.75 10.48
C VAL A 5 -6.57 -17.87 9.90
N ASN A 6 -7.34 -17.58 8.88
CA ASN A 6 -8.15 -18.58 8.21
C ASN A 6 -7.39 -19.22 7.02
N GLN A 7 -8.03 -20.17 6.34
CA GLN A 7 -7.42 -20.90 5.23
C GLN A 7 -7.04 -20.03 4.02
N HIS A 8 -7.57 -18.81 3.93
CA HIS A 8 -7.29 -17.88 2.83
C HIS A 8 -6.22 -16.84 3.18
N ILE A 9 -5.71 -16.88 4.40
CA ILE A 9 -4.71 -15.93 4.90
C ILE A 9 -3.50 -16.70 5.40
N ALA A 10 -2.31 -16.37 4.88
CA ALA A 10 -1.06 -16.92 5.35
C ALA A 10 -0.35 -15.91 6.24
N MET A 11 0.31 -16.40 7.30
CA MET A 11 1.07 -15.57 8.22
C MET A 11 2.56 -15.90 8.10
N ILE A 12 3.37 -14.85 7.94
CA ILE A 12 4.83 -14.95 7.93
C ILE A 12 5.36 -14.21 9.14
N ARG A 13 6.18 -14.87 9.96
CA ARG A 13 6.79 -14.27 11.15
C ARG A 13 8.30 -14.16 10.97
N PHE A 14 8.85 -13.05 11.40
CA PHE A 14 10.28 -12.80 11.41
C PHE A 14 10.77 -12.65 12.85
N ASN A 15 12.05 -12.94 13.05
CA ASN A 15 12.66 -12.84 14.38
C ASN A 15 12.80 -11.40 14.87
N ASN A 16 12.79 -10.45 13.94
CA ASN A 16 12.97 -9.03 14.21
C ASN A 16 11.86 -8.24 13.55
N SER A 17 11.24 -7.31 14.27
CA SER A 17 10.14 -6.49 13.75
C SER A 17 10.55 -5.60 12.56
N ASN A 18 11.80 -5.13 12.56
CA ASN A 18 12.30 -4.32 11.42
C ASN A 18 12.30 -5.11 10.12
N GLN A 19 12.64 -6.39 10.18
CA GLN A 19 12.61 -7.26 9.02
C GLN A 19 11.18 -7.51 8.57
N GLY A 20 10.26 -7.72 9.50
CA GLY A 20 8.85 -7.90 9.18
C GLY A 20 8.27 -6.71 8.43
N GLU A 21 8.55 -5.51 8.88
CA GLU A 21 8.10 -4.28 8.22
C GLU A 21 8.73 -4.13 6.83
N PHE A 22 10.04 -4.38 6.71
CA PHE A 22 10.74 -4.32 5.44
C PHE A 22 10.15 -5.28 4.42
N TYR A 23 9.94 -6.53 4.79
CA TYR A 23 9.41 -7.53 3.87
C TYR A 23 7.93 -7.29 3.56
N ALA A 24 7.18 -6.68 4.46
CA ALA A 24 5.82 -6.25 4.17
C ALA A 24 5.82 -5.23 3.02
N TRP A 25 6.71 -4.24 3.05
CA TRP A 25 6.84 -3.27 1.97
C TRP A 25 7.35 -3.92 0.69
N TYR A 26 8.35 -4.81 0.80
CA TYR A 26 8.87 -5.53 -0.37
C TYR A 26 7.78 -6.33 -1.08
N LEU A 27 6.97 -7.07 -0.32
CA LEU A 27 5.90 -7.89 -0.90
C LEU A 27 4.79 -7.05 -1.52
N ARG A 28 4.61 -5.83 -1.06
CA ARG A 28 3.64 -4.88 -1.65
C ARG A 28 4.19 -4.19 -2.91
N SER A 29 5.50 -4.22 -3.11
CA SER A 29 6.12 -3.64 -4.30
C SER A 29 5.86 -4.50 -5.53
N ASP A 30 6.07 -3.92 -6.72
CA ASP A 30 5.95 -4.66 -7.97
C ASP A 30 6.92 -5.83 -8.04
N TYR A 31 8.11 -5.69 -7.48
CA TYR A 31 9.10 -6.77 -7.44
C TYR A 31 8.60 -7.96 -6.65
N GLY A 32 8.08 -7.71 -5.45
CA GLY A 32 7.54 -8.76 -4.61
C GLY A 32 6.29 -9.40 -5.20
N GLN A 33 5.41 -8.60 -5.78
CA GLN A 33 4.20 -9.10 -6.42
C GLN A 33 4.51 -9.97 -7.63
N LYS A 34 5.46 -9.58 -8.45
CA LYS A 34 5.89 -10.39 -9.60
C LYS A 34 6.44 -11.74 -9.16
N ASP A 35 7.24 -11.75 -8.12
CA ASP A 35 7.82 -12.99 -7.63
C ASP A 35 6.76 -13.93 -7.05
N LEU A 36 5.83 -13.40 -6.25
CA LEU A 36 4.74 -14.18 -5.69
C LEU A 36 3.81 -14.76 -6.77
N LEU A 37 3.58 -14.01 -7.83
CA LEU A 37 2.63 -14.37 -8.87
C LEU A 37 3.25 -15.15 -10.03
N LYS A 38 4.57 -15.33 -10.05
CA LYS A 38 5.27 -16.01 -11.15
C LYS A 38 4.78 -17.43 -11.40
N ASN A 39 4.34 -18.12 -10.34
CA ASN A 39 3.84 -19.48 -10.40
C ASN A 39 2.33 -19.56 -10.47
N LYS A 40 1.64 -18.43 -10.59
CA LYS A 40 0.19 -18.40 -10.71
C LYS A 40 -0.22 -19.05 -12.03
N ARG A 41 -0.79 -20.23 -11.94
CA ARG A 41 -1.23 -20.97 -13.12
C ARG A 41 -2.63 -20.50 -13.52
N GLY A 42 -2.83 -20.25 -14.81
CA GLY A 42 -4.15 -20.04 -15.36
C GLY A 42 -4.97 -21.32 -15.20
N GLY A 43 -6.24 -21.20 -14.94
CA GLY A 43 -7.13 -22.36 -14.86
C GLY A 43 -7.73 -22.60 -13.48
N GLY A 44 -8.62 -21.77 -13.05
CA GLY A 44 -9.53 -22.07 -11.96
C GLY A 44 -9.05 -21.82 -10.54
N LYS A 45 -7.75 -21.71 -10.29
CA LYS A 45 -7.23 -21.42 -8.96
C LYS A 45 -6.84 -19.94 -8.88
N LEU A 46 -7.66 -19.16 -8.16
CA LEU A 46 -7.53 -17.71 -8.08
C LEU A 46 -6.70 -17.22 -6.90
N GLY A 47 -6.08 -18.10 -6.13
CA GLY A 47 -5.31 -17.72 -4.95
C GLY A 47 -3.89 -18.25 -4.96
N LEU A 48 -3.05 -17.70 -4.07
CA LEU A 48 -1.71 -18.22 -3.83
C LEU A 48 -1.80 -19.36 -2.80
N GLY A 49 -1.10 -20.47 -3.11
CA GLY A 49 -0.93 -21.55 -2.15
C GLY A 49 0.27 -21.30 -1.25
N LEU A 50 0.40 -22.08 -0.19
CA LEU A 50 1.58 -21.99 0.69
C LEU A 50 2.87 -22.27 -0.06
N ASP A 51 2.83 -23.15 -1.06
CA ASP A 51 4.01 -23.46 -1.87
C ASP A 51 4.45 -22.27 -2.69
N ASP A 52 3.52 -21.48 -3.20
CA ASP A 52 3.84 -20.27 -3.95
C ASP A 52 4.59 -19.25 -3.07
N ILE A 53 4.19 -19.17 -1.80
CA ILE A 53 4.84 -18.31 -0.84
C ILE A 53 6.22 -18.83 -0.46
N ARG A 54 6.34 -20.14 -0.24
CA ARG A 54 7.62 -20.77 0.10
C ARG A 54 8.63 -20.67 -1.03
N ASP A 55 8.19 -20.73 -2.26
CA ASP A 55 9.04 -20.67 -3.45
C ASP A 55 9.38 -19.24 -3.86
N SER A 56 8.83 -18.23 -3.17
CA SER A 56 9.14 -16.85 -3.49
C SER A 56 10.55 -16.47 -2.98
N TYR A 57 11.20 -15.59 -3.71
CA TYR A 57 12.52 -15.08 -3.36
C TYR A 57 12.40 -13.68 -2.79
N VAL A 58 13.16 -13.42 -1.74
CA VAL A 58 13.19 -12.10 -1.10
C VAL A 58 14.65 -11.68 -0.93
N PRO A 59 14.96 -10.38 -1.00
CA PRO A 59 16.33 -9.93 -0.77
C PRO A 59 16.72 -10.14 0.70
N ILE A 60 17.98 -10.43 0.95
CA ILE A 60 18.51 -10.58 2.30
C ILE A 60 19.10 -9.24 2.72
N VAL A 61 18.61 -8.70 3.82
CA VAL A 61 19.11 -7.43 4.38
C VAL A 61 19.42 -7.63 5.87
N SER A 62 20.37 -6.85 6.38
CA SER A 62 20.64 -6.83 7.81
C SER A 62 19.52 -6.06 8.54
N ASP A 63 19.41 -6.25 9.86
CA ASP A 63 18.40 -5.55 10.66
C ASP A 63 18.55 -4.03 10.56
N SER A 64 19.78 -3.52 10.55
CA SER A 64 20.03 -2.08 10.44
C SER A 64 19.66 -1.54 9.06
N GLN A 65 19.92 -2.29 7.99
CA GLN A 65 19.51 -1.93 6.64
C GLN A 65 18.00 -1.91 6.51
N ALA A 66 17.34 -2.94 7.03
CA ALA A 66 15.88 -3.04 7.03
C ALA A 66 15.26 -1.84 7.73
N LYS A 67 15.76 -1.47 8.89
CA LYS A 67 15.28 -0.32 9.64
C LYS A 67 15.43 0.98 8.86
N LYS A 68 16.60 1.22 8.28
CA LYS A 68 16.87 2.42 7.47
C LYS A 68 15.94 2.49 6.26
N MET A 69 15.74 1.39 5.58
CA MET A 69 14.88 1.34 4.40
C MET A 69 13.43 1.60 4.76
N VAL A 70 12.94 1.04 5.86
CA VAL A 70 11.58 1.28 6.33
C VAL A 70 11.40 2.76 6.69
N GLU A 71 12.34 3.35 7.42
CA GLU A 71 12.29 4.77 7.78
C GLU A 71 12.24 5.66 6.54
N GLU A 72 13.05 5.36 5.53
CA GLU A 72 13.07 6.10 4.27
C GLU A 72 11.76 5.95 3.50
N ILE A 73 11.23 4.75 3.41
CA ILE A 73 9.95 4.47 2.75
C ILE A 73 8.83 5.26 3.45
N GLU A 74 8.75 5.17 4.75
CA GLU A 74 7.71 5.85 5.52
C GLU A 74 7.80 7.37 5.40
N ALA A 75 9.02 7.91 5.41
CA ALA A 75 9.23 9.35 5.23
C ALA A 75 8.74 9.83 3.87
N ARG A 76 9.08 9.12 2.80
CA ARG A 76 8.65 9.47 1.45
C ARG A 76 7.16 9.30 1.23
N LEU A 77 6.58 8.22 1.77
CA LEU A 77 5.15 8.00 1.67
C LEU A 77 4.35 9.04 2.48
N SER A 78 4.90 9.50 3.60
CA SER A 78 4.30 10.60 4.37
C SER A 78 4.20 11.89 3.54
N VAL A 79 5.23 12.18 2.74
CA VAL A 79 5.19 13.33 1.81
C VAL A 79 4.10 13.13 0.76
N CYS A 80 3.97 11.92 0.20
CA CYS A 80 2.91 11.60 -0.75
C CYS A 80 1.52 11.80 -0.14
N ASP A 81 1.33 11.37 1.09
CA ASP A 81 0.06 11.54 1.80
C ASP A 81 -0.27 13.02 2.02
N SER A 82 0.73 13.84 2.34
CA SER A 82 0.56 15.29 2.50
C SER A 82 0.15 15.95 1.19
N ILE A 83 0.76 15.55 0.08
CA ILE A 83 0.41 16.06 -1.25
C ILE A 83 -1.01 15.66 -1.62
N GLU A 84 -1.38 14.41 -1.39
CA GLU A 84 -2.73 13.92 -1.65
C GLU A 84 -3.78 14.70 -0.86
N SER A 85 -3.52 14.95 0.42
CA SER A 85 -4.41 15.74 1.28
C SER A 85 -4.56 17.16 0.75
N THR A 86 -3.47 17.80 0.34
CA THR A 86 -3.49 19.15 -0.24
C THR A 86 -4.30 19.19 -1.53
N VAL A 87 -4.11 18.22 -2.42
CA VAL A 87 -4.88 18.13 -3.67
C VAL A 87 -6.37 17.93 -3.39
N ASN A 88 -6.73 17.04 -2.47
CA ASN A 88 -8.12 16.80 -2.12
C ASN A 88 -8.79 18.05 -1.54
N ASN A 89 -8.09 18.79 -0.69
CA ASN A 89 -8.61 20.04 -0.15
C ASN A 89 -8.82 21.09 -1.23
N ALA A 90 -7.87 21.19 -2.17
CA ALA A 90 -7.98 22.12 -3.31
C ALA A 90 -9.18 21.77 -4.20
N LEU A 91 -9.44 20.48 -4.43
CA LEU A 91 -10.61 20.04 -5.21
C LEU A 91 -11.91 20.39 -4.50
N GLN A 92 -11.99 20.24 -3.19
CA GLN A 92 -13.17 20.62 -2.42
C GLN A 92 -13.42 22.14 -2.50
N GLU A 93 -12.38 22.95 -2.36
CA GLU A 93 -12.48 24.40 -2.49
C GLU A 93 -12.94 24.80 -3.90
N LEU A 94 -12.40 24.17 -4.92
CA LEU A 94 -12.80 24.42 -6.32
C LEU A 94 -14.27 24.12 -6.53
N ASN A 95 -14.75 22.98 -6.03
CA ASN A 95 -16.16 22.61 -6.14
C ASN A 95 -17.07 23.61 -5.38
N ALA A 96 -16.65 24.05 -4.21
CA ALA A 96 -17.39 25.07 -3.44
C ALA A 96 -17.45 26.39 -4.21
N MET A 97 -16.36 26.81 -4.86
CA MET A 97 -16.33 28.01 -5.68
C MET A 97 -17.27 27.91 -6.86
N ARG A 98 -17.29 26.78 -7.55
CA ARG A 98 -18.19 26.54 -8.69
C ARG A 98 -19.65 26.66 -8.26
N GLN A 99 -20.00 26.04 -7.13
CA GLN A 99 -21.37 26.12 -6.59
C GLN A 99 -21.74 27.55 -6.20
N SER A 100 -20.81 28.28 -5.62
CA SER A 100 -21.01 29.69 -5.26
C SER A 100 -21.29 30.55 -6.49
N VAL A 101 -20.50 30.37 -7.56
CA VAL A 101 -20.69 31.10 -8.82
C VAL A 101 -22.06 30.78 -9.43
N LEU A 102 -22.43 29.50 -9.46
CA LEU A 102 -23.73 29.09 -10.01
C LEU A 102 -24.89 29.67 -9.19
N LYS A 103 -24.78 29.66 -7.88
CA LYS A 103 -25.76 30.23 -6.99
C LYS A 103 -25.95 31.74 -7.27
N GLU A 104 -24.85 32.48 -7.35
CA GLU A 104 -24.89 33.92 -7.62
C GLU A 104 -25.49 34.21 -8.99
N ALA A 105 -25.13 33.43 -10.01
CA ALA A 105 -25.68 33.59 -11.35
C ALA A 105 -27.20 33.38 -11.39
N PHE A 106 -27.68 32.32 -10.75
CA PHE A 106 -29.11 32.01 -10.75
C PHE A 106 -29.92 32.87 -9.78
N GLU A 107 -29.28 33.53 -8.83
CA GLU A 107 -29.92 34.51 -7.97
C GLU A 107 -29.87 35.94 -8.56
N GLY A 108 -29.27 36.11 -9.77
CA GLY A 108 -29.19 37.39 -10.45
C GLY A 108 -28.21 38.38 -9.86
N ARG A 109 -27.17 37.90 -9.15
CA ARG A 109 -26.18 38.76 -8.50
C ARG A 109 -24.93 39.01 -9.36
N LEU A 110 -24.80 38.31 -10.47
CA LEU A 110 -23.68 38.51 -11.40
C LEU A 110 -24.00 39.56 -12.42
#